data_f1b47e4d8e1c3f433dd485674bfb90d6
#
_entry.id   f1b47e4d8e1c3f433dd485674bfb90d6
#
_cell.length_a   1.000
_cell.length_b   1.000
_cell.length_c   1.000
_cell.angle_alpha   90.00
_cell.angle_beta   90.00
_cell.angle_gamma   90.00
#
_symmetry.space_group_name_H-M   'P 1'
#
loop_
_entity.id
_entity.type
_entity.pdbx_description
1 polymer ?
#
loop_
_entity_poly.entity_id
_entity_poly.type
_entity_poly.pdbx_seq_one_letter_code
_entity_poly.pdbx_strand_id
1 'polypeptide(L)'
;MGKRIRAQRKGSSPRYRVSSHRFPGANRMPREMDVVGEVTELVHSPVHTAPLARVKLPDGDTTLVVATEGVAIGSQIAIGDNVSLRPGNITPLSEIPEGTAINNVELRPGDGGKVARSAGNSCVVEAKLGDKVRIRMPSGSLKELP
;
A
#
# COMPACT_ATOMS: atom_id res chain seq x y z
N MET A 1 -43.44 -1.70 15.50
CA MET A 1 -42.02 -2.15 15.25
C MET A 1 -41.11 -0.95 15.40
N GLY A 2 -40.04 -1.09 16.21
CA GLY A 2 -39.05 -0.03 16.42
C GLY A 2 -38.14 0.18 15.21
N LYS A 3 -37.65 1.41 15.04
CA LYS A 3 -36.63 1.71 14.03
C LYS A 3 -35.29 1.10 14.43
N ARG A 4 -34.48 0.65 13.45
CA ARG A 4 -33.12 0.20 13.70
C ARG A 4 -32.30 1.28 14.40
N ILE A 5 -31.54 0.93 15.40
CA ILE A 5 -30.62 1.84 16.09
C ILE A 5 -29.49 2.29 15.13
N ARG A 6 -28.83 3.38 15.49
CA ARG A 6 -27.76 3.95 14.64
C ARG A 6 -26.66 2.95 14.30
N ALA A 7 -26.22 2.15 15.27
CA ALA A 7 -25.20 1.13 15.06
C ALA A 7 -25.61 0.07 14.03
N GLN A 8 -26.86 -0.37 14.05
CA GLN A 8 -27.39 -1.33 13.07
C GLN A 8 -27.54 -0.73 11.65
N ARG A 9 -27.66 0.59 11.53
CA ARG A 9 -27.80 1.28 10.25
C ARG A 9 -26.45 1.53 9.57
N LYS A 10 -25.35 1.57 10.31
CA LYS A 10 -24.01 1.88 9.78
C LYS A 10 -23.56 0.95 8.66
N GLY A 11 -23.92 -0.33 8.69
CA GLY A 11 -23.52 -1.30 7.66
C GLY A 11 -24.47 -1.42 6.47
N SER A 12 -25.70 -0.92 6.57
CA SER A 12 -26.74 -1.15 5.57
C SER A 12 -27.22 0.11 4.84
N SER A 13 -27.03 1.28 5.43
CA SER A 13 -27.45 2.54 4.83
C SER A 13 -26.45 3.04 3.79
N PRO A 14 -26.91 3.57 2.63
CA PRO A 14 -26.02 4.20 1.63
C PRO A 14 -25.14 5.30 2.21
N ARG A 15 -25.59 5.99 3.27
CA ARG A 15 -24.85 7.04 3.96
C ARG A 15 -23.55 6.54 4.60
N TYR A 16 -23.48 5.27 4.98
CA TYR A 16 -22.34 4.65 5.66
C TYR A 16 -21.56 3.68 4.76
N ARG A 17 -21.97 3.58 3.51
CA ARG A 17 -21.23 2.80 2.51
C ARG A 17 -20.25 3.71 1.81
N VAL A 18 -19.07 3.17 1.52
CA VAL A 18 -18.12 3.82 0.62
C VAL A 18 -18.77 3.93 -0.75
N SER A 19 -18.83 5.15 -1.30
CA SER A 19 -19.32 5.35 -2.66
C SER A 19 -18.40 4.62 -3.64
N SER A 20 -18.96 3.68 -4.40
CA SER A 20 -18.26 3.02 -5.52
C SER A 20 -18.21 3.90 -6.76
N HIS A 21 -18.96 5.00 -6.77
CA HIS A 21 -18.97 5.95 -7.88
C HIS A 21 -17.61 6.66 -7.96
N ARG A 22 -17.00 6.66 -9.12
CA ARG A 22 -15.64 7.19 -9.35
C ARG A 22 -14.52 6.48 -8.56
N PHE A 23 -14.77 5.26 -8.11
CA PHE A 23 -13.76 4.45 -7.46
C PHE A 23 -12.85 3.80 -8.50
N PRO A 24 -11.56 4.15 -8.58
CA PRO A 24 -10.66 3.66 -9.63
C PRO A 24 -10.30 2.18 -9.45
N GLY A 25 -10.41 1.65 -8.25
CA GLY A 25 -10.06 0.28 -7.91
C GLY A 25 -9.38 0.15 -6.54
N ALA A 26 -9.11 -1.07 -6.16
CA ALA A 26 -8.43 -1.37 -4.91
C ALA A 26 -6.91 -1.24 -5.07
N ASN A 27 -6.23 -0.77 -4.02
CA ASN A 27 -4.79 -0.88 -3.91
C ASN A 27 -4.41 -2.36 -3.83
N ARG A 28 -3.65 -2.83 -4.81
CA ARG A 28 -3.17 -4.21 -4.88
C ARG A 28 -1.69 -4.21 -5.20
N MET A 29 -0.93 -4.91 -4.40
CA MET A 29 0.48 -5.18 -4.72
C MET A 29 0.56 -6.20 -5.85
N PRO A 30 1.45 -6.01 -6.84
CA PRO A 30 1.77 -7.05 -7.82
C PRO A 30 2.23 -8.32 -7.11
N ARG A 31 1.88 -9.47 -7.66
CA ARG A 31 2.32 -10.76 -7.14
C ARG A 31 3.57 -11.27 -7.84
N GLU A 32 3.85 -10.71 -8.99
CA GLU A 32 5.04 -11.06 -9.75
C GLU A 32 6.26 -10.47 -9.07
N MET A 33 7.30 -11.28 -9.01
CA MET A 33 8.61 -10.90 -8.49
C MET A 33 9.58 -10.70 -9.66
N ASP A 34 10.61 -9.92 -9.43
CA ASP A 34 11.67 -9.63 -10.41
C ASP A 34 11.19 -8.99 -11.71
N VAL A 35 10.21 -8.10 -11.58
CA VAL A 35 9.66 -7.34 -12.70
C VAL A 35 9.82 -5.83 -12.49
N VAL A 36 9.86 -5.11 -13.61
CA VAL A 36 9.87 -3.64 -13.61
C VAL A 36 8.61 -3.15 -14.30
N GLY A 37 7.77 -2.46 -13.53
CA GLY A 37 6.58 -1.80 -14.07
C GLY A 37 6.83 -0.32 -14.32
N GLU A 38 5.98 0.29 -15.15
CA GLU A 38 6.01 1.72 -15.45
C GLU A 38 4.73 2.39 -14.93
N VAL A 39 4.89 3.53 -14.28
CA VAL A 39 3.77 4.36 -13.84
C VAL A 39 3.18 5.09 -15.04
N THR A 40 1.99 4.69 -15.45
CA THR A 40 1.29 5.29 -16.60
C THR A 40 0.42 6.46 -16.20
N GLU A 41 -0.10 6.47 -14.97
CA GLU A 41 -1.05 7.48 -14.51
C GLU A 41 -1.03 7.61 -12.99
N LEU A 42 -1.24 8.82 -12.49
CA LEU A 42 -1.57 9.08 -11.09
C LEU A 42 -3.06 9.39 -10.96
N VAL A 43 -3.78 8.53 -10.25
CA VAL A 43 -5.25 8.57 -10.17
C VAL A 43 -5.70 9.06 -8.80
N HIS A 44 -6.58 10.08 -8.80
CA HIS A 44 -7.26 10.48 -7.57
C HIS A 44 -8.32 9.46 -7.20
N SER A 45 -8.34 9.05 -5.94
CA SER A 45 -9.35 8.14 -5.40
C SER A 45 -10.12 8.82 -4.26
N PRO A 46 -11.46 8.87 -4.31
CA PRO A 46 -12.26 9.47 -3.23
C PRO A 46 -12.18 8.66 -1.92
N VAL A 47 -11.68 7.44 -1.97
CA VAL A 47 -11.58 6.51 -0.82
C VAL A 47 -10.20 6.55 -0.18
N HIS A 48 -9.18 6.89 -0.96
CA HIS A 48 -7.79 6.96 -0.48
C HIS A 48 -7.40 8.43 -0.30
N THR A 49 -6.74 8.74 0.80
CA THR A 49 -6.20 10.09 1.06
C THR A 49 -4.94 10.35 0.22
N ALA A 50 -4.19 9.31 -0.11
CA ALA A 50 -3.07 9.36 -1.03
C ALA A 50 -3.53 9.05 -2.46
N PRO A 51 -2.91 9.63 -3.51
CA PRO A 51 -3.16 9.23 -4.88
C PRO A 51 -2.74 7.79 -5.12
N LEU A 52 -3.33 7.16 -6.14
CA LEU A 52 -2.93 5.83 -6.60
C LEU A 52 -2.11 5.96 -7.87
N ALA A 53 -1.00 5.23 -7.94
CA ALA A 53 -0.23 5.05 -9.16
C ALA A 53 -0.77 3.84 -9.92
N ARG A 54 -1.09 4.03 -11.19
CA ARG A 54 -1.39 2.94 -12.11
C ARG A 54 -0.08 2.45 -12.70
N VAL A 55 0.28 1.23 -12.37
CA VAL A 55 1.53 0.60 -12.81
C VAL A 55 1.20 -0.43 -13.86
N LYS A 56 1.81 -0.29 -15.03
CA LYS A 56 1.74 -1.27 -16.12
C LYS A 56 2.91 -2.22 -15.98
N LEU A 57 2.61 -3.51 -15.92
CA LEU A 57 3.58 -4.60 -15.84
C LEU A 57 4.01 -5.07 -17.24
N PRO A 58 5.15 -5.77 -17.36
CA PRO A 58 5.66 -6.21 -18.66
C PRO A 58 4.74 -7.21 -19.39
N ASP A 59 3.95 -7.98 -18.66
CA ASP A 59 2.94 -8.91 -19.19
C ASP A 59 1.71 -8.22 -19.80
N GLY A 60 1.61 -6.89 -19.61
CA GLY A 60 0.49 -6.07 -20.07
C GLY A 60 -0.57 -5.83 -19.02
N ASP A 61 -0.51 -6.51 -17.88
CA ASP A 61 -1.42 -6.28 -16.76
C ASP A 61 -1.16 -4.91 -16.11
N THR A 62 -2.22 -4.36 -15.51
CA THR A 62 -2.15 -3.10 -14.79
C THR A 62 -2.60 -3.27 -13.35
N THR A 63 -1.84 -2.70 -12.43
CA THR A 63 -2.20 -2.68 -11.01
C THR A 63 -2.25 -1.26 -10.47
N LEU A 64 -2.98 -1.07 -9.38
CA LEU A 64 -3.07 0.21 -8.66
C LEU A 64 -2.37 0.05 -7.31
N VAL A 65 -1.36 0.86 -7.07
CA VAL A 65 -0.65 0.92 -5.79
C VAL A 65 -0.69 2.33 -5.21
N VAL A 66 -0.58 2.45 -3.90
CA VAL A 66 -0.48 3.78 -3.27
C VAL A 66 0.79 4.46 -3.78
N ALA A 67 0.63 5.67 -4.34
CA ALA A 67 1.76 6.44 -4.82
C ALA A 67 2.62 6.92 -3.64
N THR A 68 3.90 6.59 -3.67
CA THR A 68 4.92 7.08 -2.73
C THR A 68 5.38 8.48 -3.14
N GLU A 69 5.78 9.30 -2.19
CA GLU A 69 6.36 10.61 -2.47
C GLU A 69 7.58 10.47 -3.40
N GLY A 70 7.63 11.31 -4.43
CA GLY A 70 8.68 11.29 -5.45
C GLY A 70 8.39 10.41 -6.68
N VAL A 71 7.28 9.65 -6.66
CA VAL A 71 6.84 8.89 -7.84
C VAL A 71 6.08 9.80 -8.81
N ALA A 72 6.47 9.77 -10.08
CA ALA A 72 5.86 10.54 -11.16
C ALA A 72 5.40 9.62 -12.31
N ILE A 73 4.60 10.16 -13.22
CA ILE A 73 4.25 9.47 -14.46
C ILE A 73 5.52 9.21 -15.28
N GLY A 74 5.68 7.99 -15.77
CA GLY A 74 6.89 7.52 -16.45
C GLY A 74 7.97 6.97 -15.51
N SER A 75 7.78 7.06 -14.18
CA SER A 75 8.69 6.42 -13.23
C SER A 75 8.64 4.89 -13.38
N GLN A 76 9.80 4.27 -13.30
CA GLN A 76 9.92 2.82 -13.23
C GLN A 76 9.85 2.37 -11.77
N ILE A 77 9.05 1.36 -11.52
CA ILE A 77 8.90 0.70 -10.21
C ILE A 77 9.43 -0.71 -10.36
N ALA A 78 10.52 -0.99 -9.69
CA ALA A 78 11.07 -2.34 -9.62
C ALA A 78 10.42 -3.10 -8.46
N ILE A 79 10.11 -4.36 -8.71
CA ILE A 79 9.41 -5.27 -7.79
C ILE A 79 10.23 -6.54 -7.68
N GLY A 80 10.65 -6.91 -6.50
CA GLY A 80 11.39 -8.15 -6.31
C GLY A 80 12.46 -8.08 -5.24
N ASP A 81 13.27 -9.12 -5.22
CA ASP A 81 14.42 -9.23 -4.34
C ASP A 81 15.60 -8.40 -4.90
N ASN A 82 16.48 -7.95 -4.01
CA ASN A 82 17.68 -7.17 -4.36
C ASN A 82 17.42 -5.90 -5.21
N VAL A 83 16.25 -5.29 -5.02
CA VAL A 83 15.88 -4.07 -5.72
C VAL A 83 16.53 -2.87 -5.04
N SER A 84 16.98 -1.90 -5.85
CA SER A 84 17.49 -0.62 -5.33
C SER A 84 16.47 0.10 -4.47
N LEU A 85 16.89 0.68 -3.35
CA LEU A 85 16.01 1.42 -2.46
C LEU A 85 15.70 2.79 -3.06
N ARG A 86 14.68 2.84 -3.92
CA ARG A 86 14.14 4.05 -4.50
C ARG A 86 12.66 4.22 -4.13
N PRO A 87 12.16 5.45 -4.01
CA PRO A 87 10.73 5.67 -3.78
C PRO A 87 9.88 4.95 -4.83
N GLY A 88 8.88 4.21 -4.35
CA GLY A 88 7.96 3.45 -5.20
C GLY A 88 8.35 2.00 -5.43
N ASN A 89 9.61 1.61 -5.27
CA ASN A 89 10.02 0.22 -5.41
C ASN A 89 9.40 -0.67 -4.34
N ILE A 90 9.14 -1.92 -4.70
CA ILE A 90 8.50 -2.93 -3.85
C ILE A 90 9.48 -4.07 -3.63
N THR A 91 9.85 -4.29 -2.37
CA THR A 91 10.83 -5.29 -1.98
C THR A 91 10.44 -5.94 -0.65
N PRO A 92 10.91 -7.16 -0.36
CA PRO A 92 10.70 -7.80 0.93
C PRO A 92 11.29 -7.00 2.09
N LEU A 93 10.60 -7.02 3.23
CA LEU A 93 11.05 -6.28 4.43
C LEU A 93 12.43 -6.69 4.91
N SER A 94 12.81 -7.96 4.70
CA SER A 94 14.12 -8.49 5.06
C SER A 94 15.29 -7.77 4.38
N GLU A 95 15.07 -7.18 3.22
CA GLU A 95 16.11 -6.49 2.45
C GLU A 95 16.24 -5.02 2.77
N ILE A 96 15.19 -4.43 3.35
CA ILE A 96 15.16 -3.00 3.66
C ILE A 96 16.05 -2.71 4.88
N PRO A 97 17.00 -1.77 4.82
CA PRO A 97 17.83 -1.39 5.96
C PRO A 97 17.02 -0.81 7.12
N GLU A 98 17.55 -1.01 8.31
CA GLU A 98 17.02 -0.36 9.51
C GLU A 98 17.09 1.18 9.38
N GLY A 99 16.10 1.86 9.94
CA GLY A 99 15.96 3.32 9.85
C GLY A 99 15.23 3.80 8.58
N THR A 100 14.94 2.93 7.62
CA THR A 100 14.24 3.30 6.38
C THR A 100 12.76 3.53 6.63
N ALA A 101 12.22 4.64 6.10
CA ALA A 101 10.80 4.90 6.08
C ALA A 101 10.14 4.12 4.92
N ILE A 102 9.05 3.41 5.23
CA ILE A 102 8.33 2.56 4.30
C ILE A 102 6.83 2.82 4.39
N ASN A 103 6.11 2.57 3.32
CA ASN A 103 4.65 2.70 3.26
C ASN A 103 4.01 1.47 2.61
N ASN A 104 2.68 1.40 2.66
CA ASN A 104 1.87 0.34 2.04
C ASN A 104 2.32 -1.08 2.43
N VAL A 105 2.63 -1.28 3.70
CA VAL A 105 3.23 -2.52 4.23
C VAL A 105 2.19 -3.63 4.35
N GLU A 106 2.55 -4.83 3.93
CA GLU A 106 1.76 -6.04 4.14
C GLU A 106 1.88 -6.53 5.59
N LEU A 107 0.83 -7.13 6.12
CA LEU A 107 0.85 -7.79 7.43
C LEU A 107 1.21 -9.27 7.33
N ARG A 108 0.89 -9.86 6.21
CA ARG A 108 1.27 -11.22 5.81
C ARG A 108 1.69 -11.19 4.36
N PRO A 109 2.66 -11.97 3.94
CA PRO A 109 3.06 -12.04 2.55
C PRO A 109 1.86 -12.30 1.61
N GLY A 110 1.68 -11.45 0.61
CA GLY A 110 0.64 -11.59 -0.41
C GLY A 110 -0.77 -11.11 0.00
N ASP A 111 -0.94 -10.46 1.16
CA ASP A 111 -2.26 -9.93 1.59
C ASP A 111 -2.56 -8.52 1.06
N GLY A 112 -1.64 -7.93 0.33
CA GLY A 112 -1.70 -6.55 -0.16
C GLY A 112 -1.45 -5.52 0.94
N GLY A 113 -0.90 -4.37 0.61
CA GLY A 113 -0.58 -3.34 1.59
C GLY A 113 -1.74 -2.98 2.52
N LYS A 114 -1.52 -3.06 3.81
CA LYS A 114 -2.52 -2.82 4.87
C LYS A 114 -2.17 -1.64 5.76
N VAL A 115 -0.89 -1.38 5.95
CA VAL A 115 -0.38 -0.39 6.91
C VAL A 115 0.27 0.78 6.20
N ALA A 116 0.19 1.98 6.78
CA ALA A 116 0.74 3.23 6.23
C ALA A 116 0.28 3.49 4.78
N ARG A 117 -1.04 3.52 4.58
CA ARG A 117 -1.68 3.75 3.27
C ARG A 117 -2.18 5.17 3.08
N SER A 118 -2.34 5.91 4.17
CA SER A 118 -2.82 7.29 4.14
C SER A 118 -1.69 8.26 3.78
N ALA A 119 -2.05 9.36 3.13
CA ALA A 119 -1.10 10.41 2.79
C ALA A 119 -0.32 10.90 4.02
N GLY A 120 0.99 11.08 3.88
CA GLY A 120 1.88 11.52 4.94
C GLY A 120 2.21 10.48 6.02
N ASN A 121 1.67 9.28 5.94
CA ASN A 121 1.96 8.21 6.90
C ASN A 121 3.04 7.27 6.38
N SER A 122 3.99 6.95 7.25
CA SER A 122 5.03 5.95 7.02
C SER A 122 5.23 5.07 8.26
N CYS A 123 5.71 3.87 8.05
CA CYS A 123 6.34 3.05 9.08
C CYS A 123 7.86 3.22 8.97
N VAL A 124 8.59 2.86 10.02
CA VAL A 124 10.06 2.83 9.99
C VAL A 124 10.51 1.43 10.35
N VAL A 125 11.40 0.87 9.55
CA VAL A 125 12.08 -0.39 9.87
C VAL A 125 13.00 -0.15 11.05
N GLU A 126 12.77 -0.82 12.18
CA GLU A 126 13.48 -0.56 13.42
C GLU A 126 14.59 -1.57 13.67
N ALA A 127 14.31 -2.85 13.47
CA ALA A 127 15.28 -3.92 13.68
C ALA A 127 14.93 -5.18 12.87
N LYS A 128 15.95 -5.91 12.48
CA LYS A 128 15.84 -7.25 11.90
C LYS A 128 16.11 -8.30 12.96
N LEU A 129 15.14 -9.20 13.19
CA LEU A 129 15.15 -10.20 14.25
C LEU A 129 15.17 -11.62 13.64
N GLY A 130 16.18 -11.93 12.86
CA GLY A 130 16.28 -13.22 12.15
C GLY A 130 15.19 -13.36 11.09
N ASP A 131 14.19 -14.18 11.35
CA ASP A 131 13.05 -14.44 10.47
C ASP A 131 11.93 -13.39 10.52
N LYS A 132 12.08 -12.38 11.38
CA LYS A 132 11.10 -11.30 11.57
C LYS A 132 11.74 -9.93 11.45
N VAL A 133 10.93 -8.97 11.01
CA VAL A 133 11.32 -7.57 10.97
C VAL A 133 10.41 -6.78 11.89
N ARG A 134 11.00 -6.00 12.80
CA ARG A 134 10.28 -5.08 13.68
C ARG A 134 10.13 -3.74 12.98
N ILE A 135 8.89 -3.28 12.87
CA ILE A 135 8.56 -1.98 12.33
C ILE A 135 7.90 -1.11 13.40
N ARG A 136 8.17 0.19 13.33
CA ARG A 136 7.44 1.21 14.09
C ARG A 136 6.30 1.73 13.23
N MET A 137 5.09 1.59 13.75
CA MET A 137 3.87 2.04 13.11
C MET A 137 3.73 3.58 13.19
N PRO A 138 2.89 4.22 12.35
CA PRO A 138 2.59 5.66 12.47
C PRO A 138 2.03 6.05 13.84
N SER A 139 1.38 5.12 14.55
CA SER A 139 0.89 5.33 15.92
C SER A 139 1.98 5.32 16.99
N GLY A 140 3.23 5.01 16.63
CA GLY A 140 4.35 4.82 17.55
C GLY A 140 4.48 3.40 18.11
N SER A 141 3.48 2.53 17.90
CA SER A 141 3.53 1.14 18.36
C SER A 141 4.50 0.31 17.51
N LEU A 142 5.14 -0.67 18.15
CA LEU A 142 6.04 -1.62 17.50
C LEU A 142 5.27 -2.87 17.08
N LYS A 143 5.59 -3.39 15.92
CA LYS A 143 5.02 -4.63 15.40
C LYS A 143 6.09 -5.47 14.73
N GLU A 144 6.07 -6.77 15.00
CA GLU A 144 6.93 -7.75 14.33
C GLU A 144 6.15 -8.42 13.21
N LEU A 145 6.76 -8.46 12.04
CA LEU A 145 6.22 -9.04 10.81
C LEU A 145 7.15 -10.14 10.30
N PRO A 146 6.61 -11.17 9.64
CA PRO A 146 7.41 -12.22 9.01
C PRO A 146 8.23 -11.71 7.85
#